data_40a303b6316d30d4a3a5d187557c686b
#
_entry.id   40a303b6316d30d4a3a5d187557c686b
#
_cell.length_a   1.000
_cell.length_b   1.000
_cell.length_c   1.000
_cell.angle_alpha   90.00
_cell.angle_beta   90.00
_cell.angle_gamma   90.00
#
_symmetry.space_group_name_H-M   'P 1'
#
loop_
_entity.id
_entity.type
_entity.pdbx_description
1 polymer ?
#
loop_
_entity_poly.entity_id
_entity_poly.type
_entity_poly.pdbx_seq_one_letter_code
_entity_poly.pdbx_strand_id
1 'polypeptide(L)'
;MEGILLHVLYRGEKANDFASEMERSGLRAAVLAEEGCMQYDYYRPLAEENCVLLVEHWRDRAALDKHSAGEPMAKLKALKVSYDLATTVERFE
;
A
#
# COMPACT_ATOMS: atom_id res chain seq x y z
N MET A 1 8.78 -3.83 -18.57
CA MET A 1 8.99 -3.28 -17.22
C MET A 1 9.59 -4.36 -16.34
N GLU A 2 10.59 -4.03 -15.62
CA GLU A 2 11.18 -4.97 -14.67
C GLU A 2 10.53 -4.86 -13.32
N GLY A 3 10.54 -5.97 -12.58
CA GLY A 3 9.99 -5.99 -11.24
C GLY A 3 8.52 -6.33 -11.20
N ILE A 4 7.91 -6.02 -10.06
CA ILE A 4 6.51 -6.33 -9.78
C ILE A 4 5.79 -5.04 -9.46
N LEU A 5 4.71 -4.78 -10.18
CA LEU A 5 3.84 -3.63 -9.95
C LEU A 5 2.54 -4.12 -9.33
N LEU A 6 2.13 -3.49 -8.24
CA LEU A 6 0.86 -3.79 -7.59
C LEU A 6 -0.02 -2.55 -7.59
N HIS A 7 -1.27 -2.73 -7.97
CA HIS A 7 -2.31 -1.73 -7.75
C HIS A 7 -3.23 -2.25 -6.65
N VAL A 8 -3.26 -1.57 -5.53
CA VAL A 8 -4.04 -1.98 -4.37
C VAL A 8 -5.13 -0.95 -4.14
N LEU A 9 -6.38 -1.37 -4.28
CA LEU A 9 -7.52 -0.49 -4.02
C LEU A 9 -8.07 -0.75 -2.64
N TYR A 10 -8.14 0.31 -1.84
CA TYR A 10 -8.75 0.27 -0.52
C TYR A 10 -10.07 1.03 -0.59
N ARG A 11 -11.17 0.34 -0.24
CA ARG A 11 -12.52 0.92 -0.28
C ARG A 11 -13.16 0.91 1.09
N GLY A 12 -13.79 2.02 1.44
CA GLY A 12 -14.48 2.20 2.70
C GLY A 12 -14.58 3.67 3.05
N GLU A 13 -15.49 4.02 3.95
CA GLU A 13 -15.70 5.41 4.32
C GLU A 13 -14.45 6.10 4.85
N LYS A 14 -13.56 5.32 5.45
CA LYS A 14 -12.33 5.84 6.07
C LYS A 14 -11.09 5.65 5.21
N ALA A 15 -11.24 5.38 3.91
CA ALA A 15 -10.10 5.13 3.03
C ALA A 15 -9.14 6.32 2.98
N ASN A 16 -9.68 7.54 2.89
CA ASN A 16 -8.85 8.75 2.86
C ASN A 16 -8.13 8.97 4.20
N ASP A 17 -8.82 8.69 5.30
CA ASP A 17 -8.22 8.83 6.64
C ASP A 17 -7.09 7.80 6.82
N PHE A 18 -7.28 6.59 6.31
CA PHE A 18 -6.25 5.56 6.31
C PHE A 18 -4.99 6.03 5.58
N ALA A 19 -5.15 6.55 4.36
CA ALA A 19 -4.01 7.05 3.58
C ALA A 19 -3.29 8.19 4.29
N SER A 20 -4.04 9.10 4.91
CA SER A 20 -3.48 10.18 5.70
C SER A 20 -2.70 9.66 6.90
N GLU A 21 -3.20 8.64 7.57
CA GLU A 21 -2.52 8.02 8.70
C GLU A 21 -1.23 7.31 8.26
N MET A 22 -1.26 6.64 7.13
CA MET A 22 -0.05 6.00 6.58
C MET A 22 1.08 7.02 6.39
N GLU A 23 0.74 8.23 5.93
CA GLU A 23 1.72 9.29 5.76
C GLU A 23 2.13 9.90 7.10
N ARG A 24 1.16 10.28 7.92
CA ARG A 24 1.40 10.97 9.19
C ARG A 24 2.19 10.14 10.19
N SER A 25 1.93 8.84 10.24
CA SER A 25 2.60 7.93 11.17
C SER A 25 4.02 7.59 10.74
N GLY A 26 4.41 7.93 9.51
CA GLY A 26 5.69 7.55 8.95
C GLY A 26 5.71 6.13 8.39
N LEU A 27 4.57 5.45 8.37
CA LEU A 27 4.52 4.05 7.93
C LEU A 27 4.78 3.94 6.42
N ARG A 28 4.24 4.86 5.62
CA ARG A 28 4.55 4.89 4.18
C ARG A 28 6.05 5.07 3.95
N ALA A 29 6.68 6.01 4.66
CA ALA A 29 8.11 6.26 4.54
C ALA A 29 8.93 5.03 4.94
N ALA A 30 8.49 4.30 5.97
CA ALA A 30 9.16 3.08 6.41
C ALA A 30 9.12 1.99 5.33
N VAL A 31 7.98 1.83 4.65
CA VAL A 31 7.86 0.87 3.55
C VAL A 31 8.73 1.31 2.37
N LEU A 32 8.69 2.58 2.02
CA LEU A 32 9.48 3.11 0.91
C LEU A 32 10.99 2.91 1.13
N ALA A 33 11.42 2.89 2.38
CA ALA A 33 12.83 2.68 2.74
C ALA A 33 13.25 1.20 2.69
N GLU A 34 12.30 0.27 2.53
CA GLU A 34 12.64 -1.16 2.46
C GLU A 34 13.43 -1.47 1.19
N GLU A 35 14.32 -2.44 1.29
CA GLU A 35 15.15 -2.85 0.16
C GLU A 35 14.29 -3.29 -1.02
N GLY A 36 14.57 -2.73 -2.20
CA GLY A 36 13.88 -3.08 -3.43
C GLY A 36 12.54 -2.39 -3.63
N CYS A 37 12.11 -1.55 -2.69
CA CYS A 37 10.92 -0.73 -2.89
C CYS A 37 11.25 0.46 -3.78
N MET A 38 10.65 0.52 -4.95
CA MET A 38 10.91 1.56 -5.95
C MET A 38 9.84 2.62 -5.96
N GLN A 39 8.61 2.28 -5.53
CA GLN A 39 7.50 3.22 -5.47
C GLN A 39 6.49 2.72 -4.45
N TYR A 40 5.89 3.64 -3.70
CA TYR A 40 4.84 3.32 -2.73
C TYR A 40 4.02 4.58 -2.49
N ASP A 41 3.08 4.86 -3.42
CA ASP A 41 2.33 6.11 -3.45
C ASP A 41 0.84 5.89 -3.42
N TYR A 42 0.13 6.76 -2.71
CA TYR A 42 -1.33 6.75 -2.64
C TYR A 42 -1.92 7.80 -3.57
N TYR A 43 -3.01 7.43 -4.24
CA TYR A 43 -3.76 8.30 -5.16
C TYR A 43 -5.24 8.18 -4.89
N ARG A 44 -5.99 9.19 -5.26
CA ARG A 44 -7.45 9.13 -5.20
C ARG A 44 -8.03 9.04 -6.61
N PRO A 45 -8.82 7.99 -6.91
CA PRO A 45 -9.52 7.91 -8.20
C PRO A 45 -10.53 9.06 -8.31
N LEU A 46 -10.58 9.72 -9.46
CA LEU A 46 -11.49 10.85 -9.66
C LEU A 46 -12.95 10.41 -9.74
N ALA A 47 -13.20 9.21 -10.23
CA ALA A 47 -14.55 8.72 -10.47
C ALA A 47 -15.17 7.97 -9.30
N GLU A 48 -14.44 7.77 -8.21
CA GLU A 48 -14.89 6.93 -7.10
C GLU A 48 -14.57 7.59 -5.76
N GLU A 49 -15.61 7.76 -4.93
CA GLU A 49 -15.43 8.25 -3.57
C GLU A 49 -15.11 7.09 -2.62
N ASN A 50 -14.62 7.40 -1.43
CA ASN A 50 -14.32 6.42 -0.39
C ASN A 50 -13.40 5.31 -0.89
N CYS A 51 -12.43 5.70 -1.71
CA CYS A 51 -11.47 4.79 -2.31
C CYS A 51 -10.12 5.46 -2.41
N VAL A 52 -9.05 4.72 -2.12
CA VAL A 52 -7.69 5.16 -2.44
C VAL A 52 -6.99 4.04 -3.20
N LEU A 53 -6.16 4.43 -4.15
CA LEU A 53 -5.31 3.52 -4.91
C LEU A 53 -3.89 3.64 -4.39
N LEU A 54 -3.31 2.52 -4.01
CA LEU A 54 -1.89 2.43 -3.70
C LEU A 54 -1.18 1.81 -4.90
N VAL A 55 -0.15 2.48 -5.39
CA VAL A 55 0.72 1.93 -6.43
C VAL A 55 2.04 1.54 -5.77
N GLU A 56 2.36 0.26 -5.85
CA GLU A 56 3.61 -0.29 -5.31
C GLU A 56 4.44 -0.84 -6.46
N HIS A 57 5.73 -0.54 -6.45
CA HIS A 57 6.66 -1.12 -7.42
C HIS A 57 7.86 -1.70 -6.67
N TRP A 58 8.07 -3.00 -6.83
CA TRP A 58 9.16 -3.73 -6.18
C TRP A 58 10.15 -4.23 -7.23
N ARG A 59 11.43 -4.18 -6.88
CA ARG A 59 12.51 -4.59 -7.79
C ARG A 59 12.36 -6.03 -8.26
N ASP A 60 11.98 -6.93 -7.34
CA ASP A 60 11.86 -8.35 -7.62
C ASP A 60 10.98 -9.04 -6.57
N ARG A 61 10.75 -10.34 -6.77
CA ARG A 61 9.93 -11.14 -5.86
C ARG A 61 10.55 -11.22 -4.47
N ALA A 62 11.85 -11.35 -4.37
CA ALA A 62 12.53 -11.47 -3.07
C ALA A 62 12.28 -10.23 -2.22
N ALA A 63 12.33 -9.04 -2.81
CA ALA A 63 12.06 -7.80 -2.11
C ALA A 63 10.61 -7.72 -1.64
N LEU A 64 9.67 -8.13 -2.50
CA LEU A 64 8.26 -8.15 -2.14
C LEU A 64 7.96 -9.15 -1.02
N ASP A 65 8.56 -10.34 -1.08
CA ASP A 65 8.37 -11.37 -0.06
C ASP A 65 8.89 -10.88 1.29
N LYS A 66 10.03 -10.21 1.30
CA LYS A 66 10.62 -9.66 2.51
C LYS A 66 9.72 -8.57 3.11
N HIS A 67 9.16 -7.70 2.24
CA HIS A 67 8.18 -6.69 2.67
C HIS A 67 6.97 -7.35 3.31
N SER A 68 6.43 -8.39 2.67
CA SER A 68 5.20 -9.07 3.13
C SER A 68 5.37 -9.70 4.51
N ALA A 69 6.59 -10.09 4.87
CA ALA A 69 6.90 -10.69 6.16
C ALA A 69 7.40 -9.68 7.20
N GLY A 70 7.56 -8.41 6.81
CA GLY A 70 8.19 -7.41 7.64
C GLY A 70 7.26 -6.73 8.63
N GLU A 71 7.86 -5.98 9.56
CA GLU A 71 7.12 -5.26 10.60
C GLU A 71 6.22 -4.16 10.06
N PRO A 72 6.64 -3.32 9.08
CA PRO A 72 5.73 -2.32 8.53
C PRO A 72 4.45 -2.93 7.96
N MET A 73 4.54 -4.09 7.31
CA MET A 73 3.38 -4.77 6.76
C MET A 73 2.43 -5.24 7.86
N ALA A 74 2.97 -5.74 8.98
CA ALA A 74 2.17 -6.16 10.12
C ALA A 74 1.38 -4.97 10.69
N LYS A 75 2.03 -3.82 10.80
CA LYS A 75 1.39 -2.58 11.27
C LYS A 75 0.32 -2.10 10.31
N LEU A 76 0.60 -2.17 9.01
CA LEU A 76 -0.36 -1.81 7.96
C LEU A 76 -1.62 -2.66 8.04
N LYS A 77 -1.47 -3.98 8.21
CA LYS A 77 -2.61 -4.89 8.31
C LYS A 77 -3.50 -4.56 9.51
N ALA A 78 -2.89 -4.28 10.65
CA ALA A 78 -3.63 -3.89 11.85
C ALA A 78 -4.38 -2.57 11.63
N LEU A 79 -3.72 -1.61 10.99
CA LEU A 79 -4.32 -0.31 10.68
C LEU A 79 -5.50 -0.48 9.73
N LYS A 80 -5.34 -1.29 8.69
CA LYS A 80 -6.40 -1.55 7.71
C LYS A 80 -7.66 -2.12 8.37
N VAL A 81 -7.48 -3.05 9.28
CA VAL A 81 -8.59 -3.64 10.04
C VAL A 81 -9.29 -2.56 10.87
N SER A 82 -8.51 -1.73 11.54
CA SER A 82 -9.03 -0.66 12.37
C SER A 82 -9.85 0.38 11.58
N TYR A 83 -9.55 0.56 10.30
CA TYR A 83 -10.28 1.49 9.43
C TYR A 83 -11.37 0.80 8.59
N ASP A 84 -11.58 -0.51 8.80
CA ASP A 84 -12.65 -1.28 8.16
C ASP A 84 -12.63 -1.15 6.64
N LEU A 85 -11.51 -1.46 6.02
CA LEU A 85 -11.32 -1.33 4.58
C LEU A 85 -11.37 -2.66 3.85
N ALA A 86 -12.06 -2.68 2.71
CA ALA A 86 -12.00 -3.78 1.75
C ALA A 86 -10.82 -3.55 0.81
N THR A 87 -10.13 -4.60 0.43
CA THR A 87 -8.92 -4.52 -0.38
C THR A 87 -9.06 -5.37 -1.65
N THR A 88 -8.69 -4.77 -2.78
CA THR A 88 -8.57 -5.46 -4.06
C THR A 88 -7.16 -5.26 -4.60
N VAL A 89 -6.52 -6.31 -5.06
CA VAL A 89 -5.14 -6.24 -5.55
C VAL A 89 -5.06 -6.71 -7.00
N GLU A 90 -4.40 -5.92 -7.83
CA GLU A 90 -4.02 -6.31 -9.19
C GLU A 90 -2.50 -6.36 -9.25
N ARG A 91 -1.96 -7.42 -9.83
CA ARG A 91 -0.52 -7.64 -9.88
C ARG A 91 -0.06 -7.74 -11.33
N PHE A 92 1.00 -6.99 -11.63
CA PHE A 92 1.62 -6.96 -12.96
C PHE A 92 3.09 -7.34 -12.84
N GLU A 93 3.51 -8.31 -13.62
CA GLU A 93 4.90 -8.79 -13.62
C GLU A 93 5.53 -8.76 -14.98
#